data_f1c494172ed321f05a96988030c3d35a
#
_entry.id   f1c494172ed321f05a96988030c3d35a
#
_cell.length_a   1.000
_cell.length_b   1.000
_cell.length_c   1.000
_cell.angle_alpha   90.00
_cell.angle_beta   90.00
_cell.angle_gamma   90.00
#
_symmetry.space_group_name_H-M   'P 1'
#
loop_
_entity.id
_entity.type
_entity.pdbx_description
1 polymer ?
#
loop_
_entity_poly.entity_id
_entity_poly.type
_entity_poly.pdbx_seq_one_letter_code
_entity_poly.pdbx_strand_id
1 'polypeptide(L)'
;YYADFRDFGFWRLSVESIRYIGGYGRMSWVEKPAWDSAEPDPLAASAAGIIAHMNSDHADAMVQYCLAFSKATEVASATMTGIDRYGFEMSAVTPDGPRPVRLAFSNAVTTQEQARDSLIQLLKEARTNVTA
;
A
#
# COMPACT_ATOMS: atom_id res chain seq x y z
N TYR A 1 -9.95 30.67 -19.66
CA TYR A 1 -9.71 32.12 -19.72
C TYR A 1 -8.50 32.47 -20.61
N TYR A 2 -7.40 31.71 -20.57
CA TYR A 2 -6.19 31.96 -21.38
C TYR A 2 -6.15 31.21 -22.70
N ALA A 3 -7.02 30.23 -22.92
CA ALA A 3 -7.00 29.35 -24.09
C ALA A 3 -7.22 30.09 -25.44
N ASP A 4 -7.85 31.26 -25.39
CA ASP A 4 -8.16 32.07 -26.58
C ASP A 4 -7.05 33.06 -26.95
N PHE A 5 -5.98 33.16 -26.16
CA PHE A 5 -4.85 34.02 -26.47
C PHE A 5 -3.96 33.40 -27.57
N ARG A 6 -3.53 34.20 -28.53
CA ARG A 6 -2.75 33.72 -29.71
C ARG A 6 -1.35 33.21 -29.36
N ASP A 7 -0.81 33.61 -28.22
CA ASP A 7 0.49 33.23 -27.68
C ASP A 7 0.38 32.10 -26.64
N PHE A 8 -0.82 31.56 -26.40
CA PHE A 8 -1.06 30.44 -25.51
C PHE A 8 -1.13 29.13 -26.30
N GLY A 9 -0.44 28.09 -25.81
CA GLY A 9 -0.44 26.77 -26.41
C GLY A 9 -0.57 25.67 -25.37
N PHE A 10 -1.19 24.57 -25.77
CA PHE A 10 -1.26 23.36 -24.97
C PHE A 10 -0.15 22.41 -25.38
N TRP A 11 0.63 21.94 -24.41
CA TRP A 11 1.67 20.97 -24.66
C TRP A 11 1.26 19.63 -24.05
N ARG A 12 1.44 18.55 -24.80
CA ARG A 12 1.21 17.19 -24.35
C ARG A 12 2.51 16.43 -24.27
N LEU A 13 2.88 15.98 -23.08
CA LEU A 13 3.99 15.06 -22.88
C LEU A 13 3.48 13.63 -23.07
N SER A 14 4.01 12.92 -24.07
CA SER A 14 3.69 11.51 -24.29
C SER A 14 4.72 10.64 -23.57
N VAL A 15 4.22 9.67 -22.81
CA VAL A 15 5.09 8.70 -22.15
C VAL A 15 5.61 7.70 -23.18
N GLU A 16 6.94 7.50 -23.22
CA GLU A 16 7.60 6.48 -24.05
C GLU A 16 8.12 5.33 -23.20
N SER A 17 8.72 5.65 -22.05
CA SER A 17 9.18 4.69 -21.06
C SER A 17 9.17 5.33 -19.67
N ILE A 18 9.05 4.53 -18.62
CA ILE A 18 9.02 4.99 -17.24
C ILE A 18 10.14 4.31 -16.47
N ARG A 19 10.94 5.09 -15.75
CA ARG A 19 11.88 4.56 -14.78
C ARG A 19 11.26 4.69 -13.39
N TYR A 20 10.93 3.56 -12.79
CA TYR A 20 10.46 3.51 -11.41
C TYR A 20 11.64 3.34 -10.45
N ILE A 21 11.71 4.16 -9.42
CA ILE A 21 12.71 4.11 -8.36
C ILE A 21 11.97 4.06 -7.02
N GLY A 22 11.85 2.86 -6.44
CA GLY A 22 11.17 2.61 -5.17
C GLY A 22 12.12 2.48 -3.97
N GLY A 23 13.34 3.01 -4.08
CA GLY A 23 14.39 2.90 -3.08
C GLY A 23 15.57 2.03 -3.53
N TYR A 24 16.53 1.80 -2.64
CA TYR A 24 17.73 1.01 -2.92
C TYR A 24 17.38 -0.42 -3.38
N GLY A 25 17.88 -0.81 -4.57
CA GLY A 25 17.63 -2.13 -5.15
C GLY A 25 16.23 -2.34 -5.73
N ARG A 26 15.36 -1.36 -5.65
CA ARG A 26 14.01 -1.41 -6.22
C ARG A 26 13.87 -0.44 -7.37
N MET A 27 14.54 -0.75 -8.46
CA MET A 27 14.49 0.04 -9.69
C MET A 27 14.06 -0.85 -10.84
N SER A 28 13.16 -0.36 -11.66
CA SER A 28 12.71 -1.05 -12.87
C SER A 28 12.38 -0.06 -13.97
N TRP A 29 12.39 -0.54 -15.20
CA TRP A 29 11.83 0.15 -16.35
C TRP A 29 10.47 -0.44 -16.66
N VAL A 30 9.53 0.43 -16.99
CA VAL A 30 8.20 0.07 -17.47
C VAL A 30 8.08 0.60 -18.90
N GLU A 31 7.90 -0.32 -19.83
CA GLU A 31 7.75 0.01 -21.25
C GLU A 31 6.35 0.53 -21.54
N LYS A 32 6.24 1.36 -22.58
CA LYS A 32 4.98 2.00 -22.96
C LYS A 32 3.79 1.03 -23.09
N PRO A 33 3.90 -0.16 -23.70
CA PRO A 33 2.77 -1.08 -23.79
C PRO A 33 2.25 -1.54 -22.41
N ALA A 34 3.14 -1.79 -21.46
CA ALA A 34 2.76 -2.17 -20.09
C ALA A 34 2.09 -1.00 -19.35
N TRP A 35 2.57 0.22 -19.56
CA TRP A 35 1.94 1.43 -19.04
C TRP A 35 0.55 1.66 -19.63
N ASP A 36 0.41 1.54 -20.94
CA ASP A 36 -0.86 1.78 -21.64
C ASP A 36 -1.94 0.74 -21.29
N SER A 37 -1.53 -0.47 -20.93
CA SER A 37 -2.43 -1.56 -20.51
C SER A 37 -2.70 -1.59 -19.00
N ALA A 38 -2.07 -0.71 -18.23
CA ALA A 38 -2.27 -0.67 -16.78
C ALA A 38 -3.69 -0.19 -16.45
N GLU A 39 -4.33 -0.94 -15.58
CA GLU A 39 -5.66 -0.59 -15.06
C GLU A 39 -5.55 -0.03 -13.63
N PRO A 40 -6.47 0.85 -13.22
CA PRO A 40 -6.55 1.31 -11.85
C PRO A 40 -6.61 0.14 -10.85
N ASP A 41 -6.05 0.36 -9.66
CA ASP A 41 -6.20 -0.64 -8.62
C ASP A 41 -7.68 -0.83 -8.25
N PRO A 42 -8.19 -2.08 -8.21
CA PRO A 42 -9.60 -2.35 -7.90
C PRO A 42 -10.02 -1.87 -6.52
N LEU A 43 -9.07 -1.70 -5.58
CA LEU A 43 -9.36 -1.16 -4.25
C LEU A 43 -9.28 0.37 -4.17
N ALA A 44 -8.86 1.07 -5.24
CA ALA A 44 -8.61 2.51 -5.20
C ALA A 44 -9.80 3.32 -4.63
N ALA A 45 -11.03 2.95 -5.00
CA ALA A 45 -12.23 3.64 -4.52
C ALA A 45 -12.58 3.34 -3.04
N SER A 46 -12.17 2.18 -2.51
CA SER A 46 -12.48 1.75 -1.14
C SER A 46 -11.31 1.90 -0.17
N ALA A 47 -10.10 2.14 -0.67
CA ALA A 47 -8.88 2.18 0.13
C ALA A 47 -8.96 3.13 1.33
N ALA A 48 -9.45 4.37 1.12
CA ALA A 48 -9.57 5.35 2.20
C ALA A 48 -10.51 4.88 3.32
N GLY A 49 -11.63 4.24 2.97
CA GLY A 49 -12.58 3.67 3.93
C GLY A 49 -12.00 2.50 4.71
N ILE A 50 -11.28 1.60 4.03
CA ILE A 50 -10.59 0.47 4.68
C ILE A 50 -9.54 0.99 5.66
N ILE A 51 -8.70 1.93 5.25
CA ILE A 51 -7.65 2.53 6.09
C ILE A 51 -8.26 3.17 7.34
N ALA A 52 -9.29 3.98 7.17
CA ALA A 52 -9.97 4.65 8.29
C ALA A 52 -10.53 3.64 9.29
N HIS A 53 -11.24 2.62 8.81
CA HIS A 53 -11.82 1.55 9.64
C HIS A 53 -10.73 0.76 10.39
N MET A 54 -9.67 0.35 9.69
CA MET A 54 -8.59 -0.41 10.32
C MET A 54 -7.88 0.39 11.41
N ASN A 55 -7.69 1.68 11.20
CA ASN A 55 -7.02 2.54 12.16
C ASN A 55 -7.90 2.89 13.37
N SER A 56 -9.22 3.00 13.19
CA SER A 56 -10.15 3.30 14.30
C SER A 56 -10.47 2.08 15.14
N ASP A 57 -10.74 0.94 14.50
CA ASP A 57 -11.39 -0.20 15.16
C ASP A 57 -10.42 -1.39 15.37
N HIS A 58 -9.28 -1.40 14.71
CA HIS A 58 -8.33 -2.52 14.68
C HIS A 58 -6.87 -2.11 14.88
N ALA A 59 -6.61 -1.07 15.66
CA ALA A 59 -5.25 -0.57 15.90
C ALA A 59 -4.33 -1.63 16.57
N ASP A 60 -4.90 -2.50 17.40
CA ASP A 60 -4.20 -3.63 18.03
C ASP A 60 -3.75 -4.68 16.99
N ALA A 61 -4.56 -4.93 15.96
CA ALA A 61 -4.20 -5.83 14.87
C ALA A 61 -2.99 -5.32 14.09
N MET A 62 -2.89 -3.98 13.88
CA MET A 62 -1.75 -3.39 13.20
C MET A 62 -0.43 -3.66 13.92
N VAL A 63 -0.44 -3.57 15.26
CA VAL A 63 0.72 -3.91 16.09
C VAL A 63 1.07 -5.39 15.96
N GLN A 64 0.07 -6.29 16.02
CA GLN A 64 0.29 -7.74 15.87
C GLN A 64 0.88 -8.10 14.50
N TYR A 65 0.43 -7.48 13.42
CA TYR A 65 1.02 -7.67 12.09
C TYR A 65 2.50 -7.26 12.06
N CYS A 66 2.84 -6.10 12.64
CA CYS A 66 4.23 -5.64 12.68
C CYS A 66 5.12 -6.60 13.46
N LEU A 67 4.69 -7.06 14.62
CA LEU A 67 5.46 -7.99 15.47
C LEU A 67 5.62 -9.36 14.83
N ALA A 68 4.59 -9.88 14.17
CA ALA A 68 4.61 -11.23 13.60
C ALA A 68 5.36 -11.34 12.26
N PHE A 69 5.30 -10.30 11.43
CA PHE A 69 5.73 -10.39 10.03
C PHE A 69 6.80 -9.36 9.64
N SER A 70 7.29 -8.54 10.58
CA SER A 70 8.37 -7.61 10.32
C SER A 70 9.57 -7.85 11.23
N LYS A 71 10.63 -7.08 10.99
CA LYS A 71 11.81 -7.10 11.86
C LYS A 71 11.69 -6.15 13.06
N ALA A 72 10.54 -5.52 13.26
CA ALA A 72 10.30 -4.63 14.37
C ALA A 72 9.99 -5.45 15.63
N THR A 73 10.84 -5.35 16.65
CA THR A 73 10.70 -6.12 17.89
C THR A 73 9.92 -5.40 18.99
N GLU A 74 9.95 -4.06 18.96
CA GLU A 74 9.28 -3.21 19.95
C GLU A 74 8.41 -2.21 19.19
N VAL A 75 7.10 -2.51 19.08
CA VAL A 75 6.12 -1.67 18.37
C VAL A 75 5.13 -1.10 19.38
N ALA A 76 5.23 0.20 19.64
CA ALA A 76 4.31 0.90 20.54
C ALA A 76 2.93 1.12 19.91
N SER A 77 2.89 1.42 18.63
CA SER A 77 1.67 1.58 17.84
C SER A 77 1.96 1.38 16.36
N ALA A 78 0.94 1.10 15.58
CA ALA A 78 1.05 1.03 14.13
C ALA A 78 -0.21 1.57 13.47
N THR A 79 -0.04 2.21 12.33
CA THR A 79 -1.12 2.85 11.57
C THR A 79 -1.06 2.40 10.12
N MET A 80 -2.17 1.95 9.56
CA MET A 80 -2.25 1.64 8.13
C MET A 80 -2.19 2.95 7.32
N THR A 81 -1.28 3.00 6.35
CA THR A 81 -1.03 4.18 5.51
C THR A 81 -1.42 3.96 4.06
N GLY A 82 -1.56 2.70 3.62
CA GLY A 82 -1.94 2.36 2.27
C GLY A 82 -2.46 0.92 2.16
N ILE A 83 -3.30 0.67 1.16
CA ILE A 83 -3.74 -0.66 0.78
C ILE A 83 -3.96 -0.71 -0.73
N ASP A 84 -3.55 -1.79 -1.36
CA ASP A 84 -3.76 -2.09 -2.76
C ASP A 84 -4.09 -3.58 -2.95
N ARG A 85 -4.30 -4.01 -4.20
CA ARG A 85 -4.61 -5.41 -4.53
C ARG A 85 -3.58 -6.43 -4.04
N TYR A 86 -2.36 -6.03 -3.78
CA TYR A 86 -1.26 -6.93 -3.43
C TYR A 86 -0.91 -6.95 -1.95
N GLY A 87 -1.45 -6.01 -1.16
CA GLY A 87 -1.13 -5.92 0.26
C GLY A 87 -1.41 -4.54 0.85
N PHE A 88 -0.83 -4.29 2.00
CA PHE A 88 -1.02 -3.02 2.71
C PHE A 88 0.27 -2.51 3.34
N GLU A 89 0.29 -1.22 3.59
CA GLU A 89 1.41 -0.49 4.18
C GLU A 89 1.02 0.04 5.55
N MET A 90 1.98 0.04 6.45
CA MET A 90 1.84 0.56 7.81
C MET A 90 3.05 1.42 8.17
N SER A 91 2.83 2.36 9.07
CA SER A 91 3.88 3.05 9.82
C SER A 91 3.87 2.53 11.24
N ALA A 92 4.92 1.82 11.64
CA ALA A 92 5.12 1.32 13.00
C ALA A 92 5.95 2.31 13.81
N VAL A 93 5.51 2.64 15.02
CA VAL A 93 6.26 3.46 15.96
C VAL A 93 7.14 2.55 16.82
N THR A 94 8.44 2.72 16.70
CA THR A 94 9.45 1.95 17.46
C THR A 94 10.35 2.90 18.27
N PRO A 95 11.15 2.41 19.24
CA PRO A 95 12.10 3.25 19.98
C PRO A 95 13.09 4.01 19.08
N ASP A 96 13.42 3.44 17.91
CA ASP A 96 14.30 4.05 16.92
C ASP A 96 13.58 5.02 15.98
N GLY A 97 12.29 5.29 16.21
CA GLY A 97 11.43 6.14 15.38
C GLY A 97 10.46 5.35 14.48
N PRO A 98 9.74 6.06 13.60
CA PRO A 98 8.76 5.45 12.71
C PRO A 98 9.42 4.57 11.65
N ARG A 99 8.89 3.37 11.45
CA ARG A 99 9.36 2.41 10.43
C ARG A 99 8.25 2.03 9.47
N PRO A 100 8.49 2.13 8.16
CA PRO A 100 7.54 1.63 7.16
C PRO A 100 7.55 0.10 7.15
N VAL A 101 6.36 -0.49 7.16
CA VAL A 101 6.16 -1.94 7.05
C VAL A 101 5.16 -2.18 5.93
N ARG A 102 5.51 -3.05 4.98
CA ARG A 102 4.59 -3.53 3.95
C ARG A 102 4.40 -5.02 4.08
N LEU A 103 3.15 -5.47 4.12
CA LEU A 103 2.78 -6.88 4.10
C LEU A 103 2.02 -7.20 2.82
N ALA A 104 2.39 -8.32 2.20
CA ALA A 104 1.72 -8.81 1.01
C ALA A 104 0.55 -9.73 1.39
N PHE A 105 -0.52 -9.69 0.61
CA PHE A 105 -1.53 -10.73 0.62
C PHE A 105 -1.00 -11.99 -0.05
N SER A 106 -1.49 -13.16 0.35
CA SER A 106 -1.12 -14.44 -0.28
C SER A 106 -1.56 -14.52 -1.76
N ASN A 107 -2.65 -13.84 -2.09
CA ASN A 107 -3.18 -13.70 -3.44
C ASN A 107 -3.61 -12.25 -3.67
N ALA A 108 -3.56 -11.80 -4.92
CA ALA A 108 -4.10 -10.50 -5.27
C ALA A 108 -5.61 -10.46 -5.02
N VAL A 109 -6.08 -9.37 -4.40
CA VAL A 109 -7.49 -9.14 -4.09
C VAL A 109 -8.10 -8.11 -5.05
N THR A 110 -9.37 -8.27 -5.38
CA THR A 110 -10.08 -7.40 -6.33
C THR A 110 -11.29 -6.72 -5.73
N THR A 111 -11.68 -7.10 -4.52
CA THR A 111 -12.83 -6.53 -3.82
C THR A 111 -12.49 -6.19 -2.37
N GLN A 112 -13.26 -5.28 -1.79
CA GLN A 112 -13.15 -4.94 -0.37
C GLN A 112 -13.38 -6.14 0.55
N GLU A 113 -14.29 -7.04 0.18
CA GLU A 113 -14.57 -8.27 0.94
C GLU A 113 -13.36 -9.20 0.96
N GLN A 114 -12.73 -9.44 -0.21
CA GLN A 114 -11.50 -10.24 -0.30
C GLN A 114 -10.35 -9.61 0.50
N ALA A 115 -10.22 -8.28 0.48
CA ALA A 115 -9.23 -7.58 1.29
C ALA A 115 -9.47 -7.80 2.79
N ARG A 116 -10.73 -7.69 3.24
CA ARG A 116 -11.13 -7.96 4.61
C ARG A 116 -10.80 -9.40 5.03
N ASP A 117 -11.14 -10.38 4.20
CA ASP A 117 -10.86 -11.79 4.48
C ASP A 117 -9.36 -12.07 4.57
N SER A 118 -8.56 -11.44 3.70
CA SER A 118 -7.11 -11.55 3.72
C SER A 118 -6.50 -10.93 4.99
N LEU A 119 -7.01 -9.78 5.44
CA LEU A 119 -6.60 -9.16 6.69
C LEU A 119 -6.94 -10.06 7.89
N ILE A 120 -8.15 -10.63 7.94
CA ILE A 120 -8.55 -11.57 9.00
C ILE A 120 -7.64 -12.80 9.02
N GLN A 121 -7.34 -13.36 7.87
CA GLN A 121 -6.45 -14.52 7.76
C GLN A 121 -5.04 -14.21 8.27
N LEU A 122 -4.46 -13.09 7.84
CA LEU A 122 -3.15 -12.64 8.33
C LEU A 122 -3.15 -12.42 9.85
N LEU A 123 -4.24 -11.91 10.43
CA LEU A 123 -4.35 -11.73 11.88
C LEU A 123 -4.34 -13.07 12.63
N LYS A 124 -5.01 -14.09 12.10
CA LYS A 124 -4.98 -15.44 12.68
C LYS A 124 -3.56 -16.02 12.66
N GLU A 125 -2.86 -15.86 11.53
CA GLU A 125 -1.46 -16.30 11.39
C GLU A 125 -0.54 -15.53 12.33
N ALA A 126 -0.70 -14.20 12.45
CA ALA A 126 0.07 -13.38 13.38
C ALA A 126 -0.06 -13.87 14.82
N ARG A 127 -1.27 -14.17 15.28
CA ARG A 127 -1.53 -14.69 16.62
C ARG A 127 -0.90 -16.06 16.87
N THR A 128 -0.83 -16.89 15.86
CA THR A 128 -0.18 -18.21 15.96
C THR A 128 1.34 -18.06 16.05
N ASN A 129 1.94 -17.15 15.28
CA ASN A 129 3.39 -16.94 15.25
C ASN A 129 3.94 -16.28 16.52
N VAL A 130 3.14 -15.46 17.21
CA VAL A 130 3.54 -14.79 18.46
C VAL A 130 3.47 -15.75 19.67
N THR A 131 2.73 -16.85 19.56
CA THR A 131 2.55 -17.84 20.66
C THR A 131 3.53 -19.00 20.57
N ALA A 132 4.30 -19.10 19.50
CA ALA A 132 5.32 -20.13 19.29
C ALA A 132 6.73 -19.60 19.62
#